data_ebfb117a6c475c0f16fe867606bff91c
#
_entry.id   ebfb117a6c475c0f16fe867606bff91c
#
_cell.length_a   1.000
_cell.length_b   1.000
_cell.length_c   1.000
_cell.angle_alpha   90.00
_cell.angle_beta   90.00
_cell.angle_gamma   90.00
#
_symmetry.space_group_name_H-M   'P 1'
#
loop_
_entity.id
_entity.type
_entity.pdbx_description
1 polymer ?
#
loop_
_entity_poly.entity_id
_entity_poly.type
_entity_poly.pdbx_seq_one_letter_code
_entity_poly.pdbx_strand_id
1 'polypeptide(L)'
;MALLIEADDIADGWEALVRKIMAEGKEIKDERGSLTRELLNILVSVKHPLGKNLSGYLSSMARINNIRVPEGYFWSGEKLEIYSQQFLSKDRQGFVYTYGNRLRQHFQGIDQIQEAIKRLRNCEESRRAISITWDPVMDTKNDEVPCMMLVDLKIRDGKLNITGLWRSHDIYGAWFPNAVGLANLAQYAAGELGVQVGTLTIHSISAHIYEVNFDEAGKV
;
A
#
# COMPACT_ATOMS: atom_id res chain seq x y z
N MET A 1 8.73 -16.24 12.21
CA MET A 1 7.76 -15.64 13.15
C MET A 1 7.27 -14.35 12.49
N ALA A 2 5.97 -14.03 12.51
CA ALA A 2 5.50 -12.76 11.97
C ALA A 2 5.98 -11.60 12.85
N LEU A 3 6.36 -10.48 12.25
CA LEU A 3 6.81 -9.27 12.93
C LEU A 3 5.78 -8.16 12.76
N LEU A 4 5.44 -7.48 13.86
CA LEU A 4 4.59 -6.29 13.83
C LEU A 4 5.44 -5.03 14.11
N ILE A 5 5.30 -4.02 13.25
CA ILE A 5 5.82 -2.68 13.44
C ILE A 5 4.62 -1.74 13.59
N GLU A 6 4.54 -1.02 14.69
CA GLU A 6 3.57 0.05 14.88
C GLU A 6 4.25 1.39 14.59
N ALA A 7 3.62 2.21 13.76
CA ALA A 7 4.14 3.50 13.34
C ALA A 7 3.08 4.60 13.50
N ASP A 8 3.53 5.81 13.75
CA ASP A 8 2.64 6.95 13.85
C ASP A 8 2.20 7.42 12.46
N ASP A 9 3.12 7.56 11.52
CA ASP A 9 2.86 7.93 10.14
C ASP A 9 3.56 6.98 9.15
N ILE A 10 3.34 7.18 7.85
CA ILE A 10 3.88 6.32 6.78
C ILE A 10 5.41 6.39 6.75
N ALA A 11 6.00 7.57 6.97
CA ALA A 11 7.45 7.74 6.94
C ALA A 11 8.13 7.02 8.12
N ASP A 12 7.56 7.13 9.34
CA ASP A 12 8.03 6.35 10.51
C ASP A 12 8.01 4.84 10.21
N GLY A 13 6.92 4.37 9.57
CA GLY A 13 6.77 2.97 9.20
C GLY A 13 7.83 2.50 8.20
N TRP A 14 8.10 3.32 7.19
CA TRP A 14 9.12 3.03 6.18
C TRP A 14 10.53 3.01 6.80
N GLU A 15 10.91 4.03 7.57
CA GLU A 15 12.22 4.13 8.22
C GLU A 15 12.47 2.94 9.16
N ALA A 16 11.48 2.60 10.01
CA ALA A 16 11.59 1.46 10.92
C ALA A 16 11.75 0.13 10.15
N LEU A 17 11.01 -0.03 9.06
CA LEU A 17 11.03 -1.23 8.23
C LEU A 17 12.38 -1.38 7.50
N VAL A 18 12.91 -0.29 6.92
CA VAL A 18 14.23 -0.28 6.25
C VAL A 18 15.32 -0.67 7.25
N ARG A 19 15.39 0.00 8.43
CA ARG A 19 16.36 -0.34 9.48
C ARG A 19 16.26 -1.81 9.89
N LYS A 20 15.06 -2.33 10.04
CA LYS A 20 14.82 -3.72 10.45
C LYS A 20 15.36 -4.72 9.44
N ILE A 21 15.09 -4.52 8.15
CA ILE A 21 15.56 -5.41 7.08
C ILE A 21 17.08 -5.31 6.94
N MET A 22 17.65 -4.11 7.01
CA MET A 22 19.11 -3.93 6.92
C MET A 22 19.85 -4.60 8.08
N ALA A 23 19.26 -4.61 9.28
CA ALA A 23 19.87 -5.21 10.47
C ALA A 23 19.69 -6.74 10.56
N GLU A 24 18.54 -7.27 10.17
CA GLU A 24 18.15 -8.67 10.45
C GLU A 24 17.81 -9.47 9.18
N GLY A 25 17.71 -8.83 8.01
CA GLY A 25 17.38 -9.48 6.73
C GLY A 25 18.46 -10.47 6.32
N LYS A 26 18.01 -11.61 5.77
CA LYS A 26 18.88 -12.62 5.19
C LYS A 26 19.17 -12.27 3.73
N GLU A 27 20.42 -12.44 3.32
CA GLU A 27 20.79 -12.30 1.92
C GLU A 27 20.30 -13.51 1.11
N ILE A 28 19.50 -13.22 0.10
CA ILE A 28 18.85 -14.21 -0.79
C ILE A 28 18.97 -13.73 -2.23
N LYS A 29 19.21 -14.66 -3.14
CA LYS A 29 19.09 -14.39 -4.58
C LYS A 29 17.73 -14.84 -5.06
N ASP A 30 17.04 -13.95 -5.77
CA ASP A 30 15.77 -14.27 -6.43
C ASP A 30 15.97 -15.08 -7.72
N GLU A 31 14.87 -15.44 -8.39
CA GLU A 31 14.88 -16.20 -9.65
C GLU A 31 15.55 -15.45 -10.82
N ARG A 32 15.72 -14.13 -10.72
CA ARG A 32 16.42 -13.28 -11.70
C ARG A 32 17.91 -13.11 -11.36
N GLY A 33 18.36 -13.72 -10.25
CA GLY A 33 19.73 -13.62 -9.76
C GLY A 33 20.03 -12.34 -8.99
N SER A 34 19.02 -11.51 -8.70
CA SER A 34 19.19 -10.28 -7.93
C SER A 34 19.42 -10.61 -6.45
N LEU A 35 20.48 -10.07 -5.86
CA LEU A 35 20.74 -10.18 -4.43
C LEU A 35 19.85 -9.20 -3.68
N THR A 36 19.21 -9.71 -2.61
CA THR A 36 18.35 -8.92 -1.72
C THR A 36 18.62 -9.27 -0.27
N ARG A 37 18.31 -8.35 0.66
CA ARG A 37 18.09 -8.65 2.08
C ARG A 37 16.61 -8.76 2.31
N GLU A 38 16.16 -9.89 2.89
CA GLU A 38 14.76 -10.24 3.03
C GLU A 38 14.39 -10.63 4.46
N LEU A 39 13.22 -10.18 4.88
CA LEU A 39 12.48 -10.72 6.02
C LEU A 39 11.07 -11.15 5.57
N LEU A 40 10.57 -12.25 6.14
CA LEU A 40 9.24 -12.77 5.80
C LEU A 40 8.17 -12.34 6.80
N ASN A 41 6.95 -12.10 6.26
CA ASN A 41 5.74 -11.86 7.05
C ASN A 41 5.85 -10.66 8.02
N ILE A 42 6.14 -9.49 7.48
CA ILE A 42 6.15 -8.25 8.24
C ILE A 42 4.82 -7.52 8.07
N LEU A 43 4.23 -7.10 9.19
CA LEU A 43 3.10 -6.21 9.25
C LEU A 43 3.54 -4.84 9.74
N VAL A 44 3.18 -3.78 9.02
CA VAL A 44 3.33 -2.40 9.48
C VAL A 44 1.95 -1.80 9.66
N SER A 45 1.64 -1.35 10.86
CA SER A 45 0.38 -0.67 11.20
C SER A 45 0.62 0.81 11.44
N VAL A 46 0.03 1.66 10.60
CA VAL A 46 0.18 3.12 10.62
C VAL A 46 -1.08 3.74 11.23
N LYS A 47 -0.91 4.52 12.31
CA LYS A 47 -2.02 5.14 13.08
C LYS A 47 -2.61 6.35 12.36
N HIS A 48 -1.78 7.17 11.72
CA HIS A 48 -2.15 8.42 11.06
C HIS A 48 -1.69 8.43 9.60
N PRO A 49 -2.28 7.61 8.71
CA PRO A 49 -1.79 7.45 7.34
C PRO A 49 -1.93 8.71 6.47
N LEU A 50 -2.74 9.68 6.88
CA LEU A 50 -2.92 10.97 6.21
C LEU A 50 -2.22 12.14 6.94
N GLY A 51 -1.39 11.85 7.97
CA GLY A 51 -0.75 12.84 8.83
C GLY A 51 -1.57 13.25 10.05
N LYS A 52 -0.89 13.74 11.10
CA LYS A 52 -1.48 14.00 12.43
C LYS A 52 -2.41 15.23 12.51
N ASN A 53 -2.24 16.23 11.64
CA ASN A 53 -2.84 17.56 11.81
C ASN A 53 -4.07 17.83 10.93
N LEU A 54 -4.76 16.78 10.48
CA LEU A 54 -5.88 16.92 9.58
C LEU A 54 -7.21 16.79 10.30
N SER A 55 -7.66 17.89 10.89
CA SER A 55 -9.06 18.10 11.26
C SER A 55 -9.78 18.77 10.06
N GLY A 56 -10.84 18.10 9.56
CA GLY A 56 -11.76 18.71 8.59
C GLY A 56 -11.69 18.16 7.16
N TYR A 57 -12.69 18.54 6.37
CA TYR A 57 -12.87 18.22 4.96
C TYR A 57 -11.86 18.98 4.07
N LEU A 58 -10.60 18.53 4.03
CA LEU A 58 -9.67 19.00 3.00
C LEU A 58 -9.86 18.14 1.74
N SER A 59 -9.61 18.71 0.56
CA SER A 59 -9.62 17.96 -0.70
C SER A 59 -8.59 16.82 -0.65
N SER A 60 -8.80 15.77 -1.44
CA SER A 60 -7.87 14.61 -1.50
C SER A 60 -6.42 15.03 -1.74
N MET A 61 -6.21 16.01 -2.62
CA MET A 61 -4.90 16.58 -2.96
C MET A 61 -4.19 17.23 -1.76
N ALA A 62 -4.93 18.05 -0.99
CA ALA A 62 -4.36 18.72 0.18
C ALA A 62 -3.91 17.76 1.29
N ARG A 63 -4.52 16.59 1.36
CA ARG A 63 -4.18 15.57 2.39
C ARG A 63 -2.94 14.76 2.03
N ILE A 64 -2.76 14.41 0.75
CA ILE A 64 -1.55 13.73 0.27
C ILE A 64 -0.32 14.63 0.47
N ASN A 65 -0.46 15.94 0.22
CA ASN A 65 0.60 16.92 0.42
C ASN A 65 1.02 17.11 1.89
N ASN A 66 0.22 16.63 2.85
CA ASN A 66 0.56 16.65 4.27
C ASN A 66 1.21 15.34 4.78
N ILE A 67 1.38 14.36 3.92
CA ILE A 67 2.14 13.15 4.28
C ILE A 67 3.62 13.52 4.33
N ARG A 68 4.25 13.27 5.47
CA ARG A 68 5.70 13.46 5.63
C ARG A 68 6.44 12.51 4.68
N VAL A 69 7.31 13.06 3.86
CA VAL A 69 8.24 12.30 3.02
C VAL A 69 9.54 12.11 3.81
N PRO A 70 10.09 10.88 3.88
CA PRO A 70 11.37 10.67 4.54
C PRO A 70 12.48 11.54 3.93
N GLU A 71 13.41 12.00 4.76
CA GLU A 71 14.53 12.84 4.30
C GLU A 71 15.38 12.09 3.28
N GLY A 72 15.68 12.74 2.16
CA GLY A 72 16.47 12.15 1.07
C GLY A 72 15.74 11.13 0.19
N TYR A 73 14.47 10.83 0.46
CA TYR A 73 13.73 9.86 -0.33
C TYR A 73 13.41 10.40 -1.74
N PHE A 74 13.64 9.57 -2.76
CA PHE A 74 13.56 10.01 -4.17
C PHE A 74 12.13 10.15 -4.72
N TRP A 75 11.11 9.56 -4.08
CA TRP A 75 9.71 9.75 -4.41
C TRP A 75 9.16 10.96 -3.64
N SER A 76 8.98 12.08 -4.33
CA SER A 76 8.46 13.31 -3.72
C SER A 76 7.63 14.12 -4.71
N GLY A 77 6.83 15.05 -4.20
CA GLY A 77 6.06 16.00 -4.98
C GLY A 77 5.15 15.34 -6.02
N GLU A 78 5.19 15.86 -7.25
CA GLU A 78 4.31 15.47 -8.35
C GLU A 78 4.36 13.97 -8.69
N LYS A 79 5.54 13.36 -8.63
CA LYS A 79 5.68 11.91 -8.94
C LYS A 79 4.90 11.05 -7.95
N LEU A 80 5.00 11.36 -6.68
CA LEU A 80 4.28 10.64 -5.62
C LEU A 80 2.77 10.84 -5.76
N GLU A 81 2.35 12.06 -6.12
CA GLU A 81 0.94 12.38 -6.35
C GLU A 81 0.37 11.59 -7.54
N ILE A 82 1.03 11.64 -8.70
CA ILE A 82 0.62 10.88 -9.89
C ILE A 82 0.51 9.38 -9.56
N TYR A 83 1.50 8.82 -8.87
CA TYR A 83 1.46 7.41 -8.47
C TYR A 83 0.31 7.10 -7.51
N SER A 84 0.06 7.96 -6.53
CA SER A 84 -1.05 7.76 -5.58
C SER A 84 -2.43 7.79 -6.27
N GLN A 85 -2.60 8.65 -7.29
CA GLN A 85 -3.82 8.71 -8.10
C GLN A 85 -4.02 7.46 -8.96
N GLN A 86 -2.94 6.76 -9.32
CA GLN A 86 -3.01 5.52 -10.08
C GLN A 86 -3.78 4.41 -9.35
N PHE A 87 -3.81 4.39 -8.00
CA PHE A 87 -4.64 3.47 -7.22
C PHE A 87 -6.15 3.66 -7.43
N LEU A 88 -6.55 4.86 -7.84
CA LEU A 88 -7.95 5.20 -8.13
C LEU A 88 -8.31 5.11 -9.62
N SER A 89 -7.32 5.02 -10.50
CA SER A 89 -7.52 4.99 -11.94
C SER A 89 -7.99 3.63 -12.43
N LYS A 90 -9.00 3.61 -13.33
CA LYS A 90 -9.42 2.41 -14.06
C LYS A 90 -8.49 2.10 -15.23
N ASP A 91 -7.72 3.09 -15.68
CA ASP A 91 -6.84 2.98 -16.84
C ASP A 91 -5.48 2.37 -16.44
N ARG A 92 -4.92 1.56 -17.32
CA ARG A 92 -3.56 1.00 -17.20
C ARG A 92 -2.46 1.99 -17.54
N GLN A 93 -2.78 3.11 -18.18
CA GLN A 93 -1.82 4.17 -18.53
C GLN A 93 -0.58 3.64 -19.29
N GLY A 94 -0.76 2.63 -20.14
CA GLY A 94 0.31 1.99 -20.91
C GLY A 94 1.12 0.91 -20.18
N PHE A 95 0.86 0.67 -18.89
CA PHE A 95 1.49 -0.42 -18.14
C PHE A 95 0.84 -1.78 -18.40
N VAL A 96 1.56 -2.86 -18.15
CA VAL A 96 1.01 -4.24 -18.19
C VAL A 96 -0.16 -4.37 -17.22
N TYR A 97 0.00 -3.82 -16.02
CA TYR A 97 -1.07 -3.64 -15.03
C TYR A 97 -0.83 -2.38 -14.20
N THR A 98 -1.89 -1.88 -13.56
CA THR A 98 -1.83 -0.98 -12.40
C THR A 98 -2.71 -1.55 -11.31
N TYR A 99 -2.45 -1.19 -10.05
CA TYR A 99 -3.32 -1.63 -8.95
C TYR A 99 -4.74 -1.09 -9.10
N GLY A 100 -4.88 0.18 -9.50
CA GLY A 100 -6.19 0.77 -9.73
C GLY A 100 -6.99 0.06 -10.82
N ASN A 101 -6.38 -0.28 -11.96
CA ASN A 101 -7.04 -1.04 -13.01
C ASN A 101 -7.48 -2.42 -12.50
N ARG A 102 -6.59 -3.16 -11.80
CA ARG A 102 -6.92 -4.48 -11.23
C ARG A 102 -8.07 -4.40 -10.23
N LEU A 103 -8.11 -3.39 -9.40
CA LEU A 103 -9.15 -3.20 -8.38
C LEU A 103 -10.48 -2.71 -8.96
N ARG A 104 -10.48 -1.99 -10.10
CA ARG A 104 -11.64 -1.22 -10.54
C ARG A 104 -12.17 -1.55 -11.94
N GLN A 105 -11.47 -2.35 -12.75
CA GLN A 105 -11.86 -2.59 -14.14
C GLN A 105 -11.51 -3.97 -14.67
N HIS A 106 -10.38 -4.55 -14.26
CA HIS A 106 -9.79 -5.75 -14.89
C HIS A 106 -10.74 -6.95 -14.91
N PHE A 107 -11.39 -7.26 -13.80
CA PHE A 107 -12.26 -8.42 -13.66
C PHE A 107 -13.63 -8.16 -14.29
N GLN A 108 -13.74 -8.32 -15.61
CA GLN A 108 -14.98 -8.14 -16.39
C GLN A 108 -15.66 -6.77 -16.18
N GLY A 109 -14.87 -5.73 -15.95
CA GLY A 109 -15.38 -4.38 -15.71
C GLY A 109 -15.92 -4.14 -14.30
N ILE A 110 -15.80 -5.09 -13.38
CA ILE A 110 -16.26 -4.93 -11.99
C ILE A 110 -15.36 -3.92 -11.27
N ASP A 111 -15.99 -2.87 -10.73
CA ASP A 111 -15.35 -1.96 -9.79
C ASP A 111 -15.45 -2.54 -8.37
N GLN A 112 -14.46 -3.37 -7.98
CA GLN A 112 -14.45 -4.07 -6.69
C GLN A 112 -14.43 -3.09 -5.51
N ILE A 113 -13.84 -1.90 -5.67
CA ILE A 113 -13.81 -0.87 -4.63
C ILE A 113 -15.22 -0.30 -4.41
N GLN A 114 -15.97 -0.01 -5.46
CA GLN A 114 -17.36 0.43 -5.32
C GLN A 114 -18.25 -0.64 -4.72
N GLU A 115 -18.05 -1.91 -5.07
CA GLU A 115 -18.80 -3.01 -4.46
C GLU A 115 -18.44 -3.21 -2.96
N ALA A 116 -17.18 -3.01 -2.57
CA ALA A 116 -16.77 -3.02 -1.18
C ALA A 116 -17.39 -1.86 -0.38
N ILE A 117 -17.40 -0.64 -0.94
CA ILE A 117 -18.04 0.53 -0.36
C ILE A 117 -19.55 0.29 -0.18
N LYS A 118 -20.23 -0.24 -1.20
CA LYS A 118 -21.65 -0.58 -1.13
C LYS A 118 -21.96 -1.60 -0.04
N ARG A 119 -21.09 -2.60 0.16
CA ARG A 119 -21.24 -3.57 1.25
C ARG A 119 -21.14 -2.92 2.62
N LEU A 120 -20.16 -2.04 2.81
CA LEU A 120 -19.99 -1.31 4.06
C LEU A 120 -21.11 -0.30 4.33
N ARG A 121 -21.66 0.34 3.28
CA ARG A 121 -22.84 1.22 3.38
C ARG A 121 -24.07 0.45 3.84
N ASN A 122 -24.24 -0.80 3.41
CA ASN A 122 -25.36 -1.65 3.81
C ASN A 122 -25.17 -2.29 5.18
N CYS A 123 -23.92 -2.51 5.61
CA CYS A 123 -23.55 -3.11 6.90
C CYS A 123 -22.12 -2.70 7.25
N GLU A 124 -21.97 -1.76 8.18
CA GLU A 124 -20.65 -1.22 8.59
C GLU A 124 -19.72 -2.30 9.14
N GLU A 125 -20.27 -3.30 9.85
CA GLU A 125 -19.53 -4.42 10.44
C GLU A 125 -19.17 -5.51 9.43
N SER A 126 -19.49 -5.33 8.15
CA SER A 126 -19.23 -6.34 7.11
C SER A 126 -17.78 -6.81 7.13
N ARG A 127 -17.60 -8.13 7.05
CA ARG A 127 -16.30 -8.80 6.91
C ARG A 127 -16.00 -9.22 5.48
N ARG A 128 -16.79 -8.74 4.49
CA ARG A 128 -16.74 -9.15 3.09
C ARG A 128 -16.34 -8.02 2.13
N ALA A 129 -15.87 -6.88 2.64
CA ALA A 129 -15.43 -5.76 1.82
C ALA A 129 -13.95 -5.95 1.43
N ILE A 130 -13.72 -6.89 0.52
CA ILE A 130 -12.41 -7.29 0.00
C ILE A 130 -12.35 -7.07 -1.52
N SER A 131 -11.18 -6.70 -2.01
CA SER A 131 -10.85 -6.54 -3.43
C SER A 131 -9.53 -7.23 -3.72
N ILE A 132 -9.40 -7.91 -4.87
CA ILE A 132 -8.21 -8.66 -5.25
C ILE A 132 -7.57 -8.06 -6.50
N THR A 133 -6.26 -8.26 -6.65
CA THR A 133 -5.52 -7.83 -7.84
C THR A 133 -4.98 -9.01 -8.64
N TRP A 134 -4.74 -10.15 -7.98
CA TRP A 134 -4.23 -11.35 -8.62
C TRP A 134 -5.29 -12.06 -9.45
N ASP A 135 -4.97 -12.30 -10.72
CA ASP A 135 -5.78 -13.07 -11.66
C ASP A 135 -5.08 -14.39 -11.96
N PRO A 136 -5.52 -15.52 -11.37
CA PRO A 136 -4.84 -16.79 -11.55
C PRO A 136 -4.86 -17.29 -13.01
N VAL A 137 -5.80 -16.84 -13.83
CA VAL A 137 -5.87 -17.25 -15.25
C VAL A 137 -4.77 -16.59 -16.07
N MET A 138 -4.46 -15.33 -15.78
CA MET A 138 -3.46 -14.56 -16.50
C MET A 138 -2.08 -14.61 -15.81
N ASP A 139 -2.07 -14.35 -14.50
CA ASP A 139 -0.83 -14.04 -13.79
C ASP A 139 0.06 -15.27 -13.55
N THR A 140 -0.51 -16.49 -13.56
CA THR A 140 0.30 -17.73 -13.49
C THR A 140 1.16 -17.98 -14.75
N LYS A 141 0.90 -17.25 -15.83
CA LYS A 141 1.57 -17.43 -17.13
C LYS A 141 2.44 -16.24 -17.53
N ASN A 142 2.48 -15.19 -16.70
CA ASN A 142 3.20 -13.95 -16.98
C ASN A 142 4.33 -13.72 -15.97
N ASP A 143 5.39 -13.08 -16.42
CA ASP A 143 6.53 -12.70 -15.58
C ASP A 143 6.27 -11.39 -14.83
N GLU A 144 5.51 -10.46 -15.45
CA GLU A 144 5.10 -9.20 -14.83
C GLU A 144 3.70 -9.32 -14.21
N VAL A 145 3.66 -9.56 -12.91
CA VAL A 145 2.44 -9.86 -12.15
C VAL A 145 2.32 -8.97 -10.91
N PRO A 146 1.09 -8.67 -10.44
CA PRO A 146 0.88 -7.79 -9.28
C PRO A 146 1.61 -8.27 -8.03
N CYS A 147 2.34 -7.36 -7.39
CA CYS A 147 2.93 -7.61 -6.07
C CYS A 147 1.88 -7.51 -4.96
N MET A 148 0.98 -6.52 -5.02
CA MET A 148 -0.19 -6.45 -4.14
C MET A 148 -1.19 -7.53 -4.54
N MET A 149 -1.69 -8.28 -3.57
CA MET A 149 -2.61 -9.39 -3.78
C MET A 149 -4.06 -9.00 -3.51
N LEU A 150 -4.28 -8.21 -2.47
CA LEU A 150 -5.60 -7.80 -2.05
C LEU A 150 -5.58 -6.51 -1.23
N VAL A 151 -6.77 -5.90 -1.16
CA VAL A 151 -7.11 -4.82 -0.23
C VAL A 151 -8.37 -5.23 0.52
N ASP A 152 -8.38 -5.04 1.83
CA ASP A 152 -9.52 -5.30 2.72
C ASP A 152 -9.93 -4.02 3.44
N LEU A 153 -11.22 -3.71 3.45
CA LEU A 153 -11.80 -2.52 4.09
C LEU A 153 -12.69 -2.94 5.26
N LYS A 154 -12.51 -2.28 6.41
CA LYS A 154 -13.34 -2.49 7.61
C LYS A 154 -13.70 -1.17 8.26
N ILE A 155 -14.98 -0.97 8.60
CA ILE A 155 -15.37 0.12 9.50
C ILE A 155 -15.41 -0.44 10.91
N ARG A 156 -14.70 0.20 11.83
CA ARG A 156 -14.74 -0.07 13.27
C ARG A 156 -14.62 1.26 14.01
N ASP A 157 -15.41 1.44 15.04
CA ASP A 157 -15.43 2.67 15.84
C ASP A 157 -15.61 3.94 15.00
N GLY A 158 -16.46 3.88 13.97
CA GLY A 158 -16.74 4.97 13.04
C GLY A 158 -15.58 5.36 12.12
N LYS A 159 -14.55 4.52 11.97
CA LYS A 159 -13.38 4.76 11.13
C LYS A 159 -13.17 3.64 10.13
N LEU A 160 -12.78 4.01 8.91
CA LEU A 160 -12.39 3.07 7.86
C LEU A 160 -10.93 2.65 8.04
N ASN A 161 -10.73 1.39 8.37
CA ASN A 161 -9.41 0.75 8.42
C ASN A 161 -9.17 0.03 7.09
N ILE A 162 -7.95 0.14 6.57
CA ILE A 162 -7.55 -0.49 5.32
C ILE A 162 -6.36 -1.42 5.56
N THR A 163 -6.42 -2.62 4.99
CA THR A 163 -5.29 -3.56 5.00
C THR A 163 -4.94 -3.93 3.57
N GLY A 164 -3.67 -3.82 3.22
CA GLY A 164 -3.12 -4.30 1.96
C GLY A 164 -2.14 -5.46 2.18
N LEU A 165 -2.20 -6.47 1.32
CA LEU A 165 -1.31 -7.62 1.33
C LEU A 165 -0.45 -7.64 0.07
N TRP A 166 0.86 -7.71 0.24
CA TRP A 166 1.85 -7.87 -0.83
C TRP A 166 2.55 -9.23 -0.73
N ARG A 167 2.58 -10.00 -1.82
CA ARG A 167 3.36 -11.25 -1.90
C ARG A 167 4.86 -11.00 -1.91
N SER A 168 5.28 -9.91 -2.55
CA SER A 168 6.65 -9.46 -2.72
C SER A 168 6.66 -7.93 -2.64
N HIS A 169 7.53 -7.34 -1.81
CA HIS A 169 7.52 -5.91 -1.57
C HIS A 169 8.94 -5.35 -1.51
N ASP A 170 9.34 -4.58 -2.51
CA ASP A 170 10.54 -3.76 -2.46
C ASP A 170 10.33 -2.64 -1.44
N ILE A 171 11.02 -2.76 -0.31
CA ILE A 171 10.79 -1.89 0.84
C ILE A 171 11.43 -0.52 0.64
N TYR A 172 12.63 -0.48 0.06
CA TYR A 172 13.30 0.79 -0.14
C TYR A 172 12.66 1.59 -1.25
N GLY A 173 12.41 0.98 -2.41
CA GLY A 173 11.92 1.68 -3.59
C GLY A 173 10.41 1.87 -3.68
N ALA A 174 9.62 0.88 -3.26
CA ALA A 174 8.19 0.83 -3.57
C ALA A 174 7.25 0.90 -2.36
N TRP A 175 7.66 0.49 -1.17
CA TRP A 175 6.75 0.42 -0.02
C TRP A 175 6.14 1.78 0.32
N PHE A 176 6.96 2.84 0.38
CA PHE A 176 6.48 4.19 0.74
C PHE A 176 5.42 4.72 -0.25
N PRO A 177 5.67 4.77 -1.58
CA PRO A 177 4.64 5.21 -2.53
C PRO A 177 3.42 4.27 -2.56
N ASN A 178 3.58 2.97 -2.33
CA ASN A 178 2.46 2.04 -2.19
C ASN A 178 1.59 2.37 -0.96
N ALA A 179 2.21 2.69 0.18
CA ALA A 179 1.50 3.10 1.40
C ALA A 179 0.72 4.41 1.18
N VAL A 180 1.32 5.38 0.49
CA VAL A 180 0.65 6.64 0.11
C VAL A 180 -0.52 6.39 -0.84
N GLY A 181 -0.34 5.53 -1.85
CA GLY A 181 -1.42 5.15 -2.76
C GLY A 181 -2.57 4.41 -2.04
N LEU A 182 -2.24 3.52 -1.11
CA LEU A 182 -3.24 2.83 -0.28
C LEU A 182 -3.97 3.80 0.67
N ALA A 183 -3.27 4.80 1.23
CA ALA A 183 -3.87 5.86 2.04
C ALA A 183 -4.83 6.73 1.23
N ASN A 184 -4.48 7.05 -0.04
CA ASN A 184 -5.36 7.75 -0.95
C ASN A 184 -6.63 6.94 -1.26
N LEU A 185 -6.50 5.62 -1.47
CA LEU A 185 -7.65 4.72 -1.64
C LEU A 185 -8.54 4.68 -0.39
N ALA A 186 -7.92 4.61 0.81
CA ALA A 186 -8.66 4.65 2.06
C ALA A 186 -9.43 5.97 2.22
N GLN A 187 -8.81 7.09 1.90
CA GLN A 187 -9.44 8.40 1.93
C GLN A 187 -10.62 8.50 0.98
N TYR A 188 -10.47 8.02 -0.26
CA TYR A 188 -11.57 7.97 -1.22
C TYR A 188 -12.74 7.16 -0.68
N ALA A 189 -12.50 5.92 -0.21
CA ALA A 189 -13.54 5.06 0.30
C ALA A 189 -14.21 5.63 1.58
N ALA A 190 -13.44 6.24 2.47
CA ALA A 190 -13.95 6.90 3.67
C ALA A 190 -14.83 8.10 3.33
N GLY A 191 -14.44 8.90 2.32
CA GLY A 191 -15.25 10.02 1.82
C GLY A 191 -16.60 9.56 1.25
N GLU A 192 -16.62 8.48 0.47
CA GLU A 192 -17.85 7.87 -0.07
C GLU A 192 -18.78 7.31 1.02
N LEU A 193 -18.22 6.90 2.15
CA LEU A 193 -18.96 6.34 3.29
C LEU A 193 -19.34 7.38 4.35
N GLY A 194 -18.79 8.60 4.28
CA GLY A 194 -19.02 9.65 5.27
C GLY A 194 -18.34 9.39 6.63
N VAL A 195 -17.27 8.58 6.65
CA VAL A 195 -16.51 8.25 7.87
C VAL A 195 -15.08 8.78 7.81
N GLN A 196 -14.37 8.75 8.93
CA GLN A 196 -12.95 9.11 8.98
C GLN A 196 -12.07 7.93 8.55
N VAL A 197 -10.86 8.22 8.05
CA VAL A 197 -9.82 7.20 7.87
C VAL A 197 -9.27 6.78 9.23
N GLY A 198 -9.21 5.48 9.47
CA GLY A 198 -8.61 4.85 10.64
C GLY A 198 -7.16 4.45 10.39
N THR A 199 -6.81 3.22 10.73
CA THR A 199 -5.47 2.67 10.54
C THR A 199 -5.26 2.15 9.11
N LEU A 200 -4.00 2.23 8.68
CA LEU A 200 -3.54 1.57 7.46
C LEU A 200 -2.57 0.46 7.87
N THR A 201 -2.85 -0.76 7.45
CA THR A 201 -1.96 -1.91 7.70
C THR A 201 -1.44 -2.46 6.39
N ILE A 202 -0.14 -2.67 6.30
CA ILE A 202 0.51 -3.34 5.17
C ILE A 202 1.15 -4.63 5.66
N HIS A 203 0.73 -5.75 5.07
CA HIS A 203 1.38 -7.03 5.24
C HIS A 203 2.26 -7.32 4.03
N SER A 204 3.57 -7.39 4.24
CA SER A 204 4.56 -7.79 3.25
C SER A 204 5.00 -9.23 3.55
N ILE A 205 4.63 -10.19 2.68
CA ILE A 205 5.00 -11.60 2.85
C ILE A 205 6.50 -11.75 2.65
N SER A 206 7.04 -11.28 1.52
CA SER A 206 8.47 -11.11 1.27
C SER A 206 8.78 -9.62 1.26
N ALA A 207 9.33 -9.12 2.37
CA ALA A 207 9.79 -7.74 2.52
C ALA A 207 11.29 -7.69 2.25
N HIS A 208 11.72 -7.07 1.14
CA HIS A 208 13.11 -7.10 0.71
C HIS A 208 13.63 -5.74 0.27
N ILE A 209 14.96 -5.60 0.33
CA ILE A 209 15.71 -4.46 -0.22
C ILE A 209 16.74 -5.04 -1.19
N TYR A 210 16.84 -4.47 -2.39
CA TYR A 210 17.81 -4.87 -3.39
C TYR A 210 19.22 -4.38 -3.06
N GLU A 211 20.25 -5.17 -3.40
CA GLU A 211 21.67 -4.86 -3.16
C GLU A 211 22.06 -3.45 -3.64
N VAL A 212 21.54 -3.02 -4.79
CA VAL A 212 21.79 -1.69 -5.37
C VAL A 212 21.41 -0.55 -4.43
N ASN A 213 20.54 -0.80 -3.45
CA ASN A 213 20.07 0.19 -2.48
C ASN A 213 20.68 0.00 -1.07
N PHE A 214 21.58 -0.97 -0.85
CA PHE A 214 22.11 -1.24 0.50
C PHE A 214 22.84 -0.06 1.12
N ASP A 215 23.64 0.66 0.31
CA ASP A 215 24.42 1.80 0.81
C ASP A 215 23.51 2.96 1.26
N GLU A 216 22.46 3.24 0.51
CA GLU A 216 21.51 4.31 0.85
C GLU A 216 20.55 3.86 1.97
N ALA A 217 20.06 2.62 1.93
CA ALA A 217 19.23 2.06 2.97
C ALA A 217 19.96 1.97 4.33
N GLY A 218 21.28 1.78 4.31
CA GLY A 218 22.10 1.78 5.51
C GLY A 218 22.27 3.13 6.19
N LYS A 219 21.88 4.24 5.53
CA LYS A 219 21.91 5.61 6.09
C LYS A 219 20.58 6.00 6.75
N VAL A 220 19.51 5.25 6.52
CA VAL A 220 18.19 5.45 7.13
C VAL A 220 18.22 4.99 8.59
#